data_733aa79157b645912d735998bbadb3f0
#
_entry.id   733aa79157b645912d735998bbadb3f0
#
_cell.length_a   1.000
_cell.length_b   1.000
_cell.length_c   1.000
_cell.angle_alpha   90.00
_cell.angle_beta   90.00
_cell.angle_gamma   90.00
#
_symmetry.space_group_name_H-M   'P 1'
#
loop_
_entity.id
_entity.type
_entity.pdbx_description
1 polymer ?
#
loop_
_entity_poly.entity_id
_entity_poly.type
_entity_poly.pdbx_seq_one_letter_code
_entity_poly.pdbx_strand_id
1 'polypeptide(L)'
;MILAVCAVLLAHAPAAQQPLPFDTIIRNGVVYDGSAEPGGRADVGIRGDRIAAVRDLSSAQATTVIDAAGLAVAPGFINMLSWSTESLLVDGRSQGEIRQGVTTQIFGEGSSMGPLNDAMKKRMVEQMGDLKFDITWTTLSEYLTELERRGVSQNVASFLGATTVREHVIGLADRKPTPAELDAMRDIVRREMEAGALGIGSSLIYAPAFYASTSELIELCKVAAKYRGKYISHLRSEGNRLVEAVEELIRISREARIPAEIYHLKAAGEANWPKMPRVIAMIEQARRSGLRITADMYSYPAGATGLDASMPPWVLEGGYEEAFKRLRDPAIRKKIAAAIRTPSREWENLYLAAGSPERLLLVEFKSDALKLLTGKTLAAAARQRGEDPVDTIMNLVLEDRSRVGTVYFMMSEENLLQQIRLPWVSFGSDAASMAPEPPFTKSSAHPRAYGNFARVLGKYVREEKALTLADAIHRLSGLPATNLELDGRGFLKPGMFADVVVFDPATIADRATFEAPHQYAVGVRDVLVNGMTVLRNGEHTNAKPGRALRGRGRVATRSARPVP
;
A
#
# COMPACT_ATOMS: atom_id res chain seq x y z
N MET A 1 26.52 -74.97 47.87
CA MET A 1 26.74 -73.55 48.17
C MET A 1 26.66 -72.80 46.85
N ILE A 2 25.49 -72.22 46.59
CA ILE A 2 25.22 -71.50 45.35
C ILE A 2 25.17 -70.02 45.75
N LEU A 3 26.10 -69.18 45.23
CA LEU A 3 26.13 -67.75 45.41
C LEU A 3 25.17 -67.15 44.36
N ALA A 4 24.12 -66.48 44.81
CA ALA A 4 23.26 -65.64 43.96
C ALA A 4 23.85 -64.21 43.84
N VAL A 5 24.22 -63.81 42.63
CA VAL A 5 24.65 -62.46 42.32
C VAL A 5 23.41 -61.63 41.93
N CYS A 6 23.01 -60.70 42.80
CA CYS A 6 21.97 -59.72 42.51
C CYS A 6 22.56 -58.57 41.62
N ALA A 7 22.22 -58.54 40.36
CA ALA A 7 22.53 -57.39 39.49
C ALA A 7 21.48 -56.26 39.73
N VAL A 8 21.92 -55.14 40.28
CA VAL A 8 21.12 -53.91 40.42
C VAL A 8 21.12 -53.17 39.09
N LEU A 9 20.03 -53.25 38.37
CA LEU A 9 19.76 -52.41 37.19
C LEU A 9 19.42 -50.99 37.63
N LEU A 10 20.38 -50.08 37.57
CA LEU A 10 20.15 -48.62 37.67
C LEU A 10 19.43 -48.15 36.42
N ALA A 11 18.09 -47.94 36.53
CA ALA A 11 17.30 -47.29 35.51
C ALA A 11 17.73 -45.82 35.42
N HIS A 12 18.45 -45.44 34.35
CA HIS A 12 18.71 -44.05 34.02
C HIS A 12 17.37 -43.43 33.55
N ALA A 13 16.78 -42.54 34.36
CA ALA A 13 15.71 -41.68 33.91
C ALA A 13 16.25 -40.80 32.76
N PRO A 14 15.52 -40.65 31.63
CA PRO A 14 15.94 -39.75 30.58
C PRO A 14 16.04 -38.34 31.15
N ALA A 15 17.23 -37.71 31.03
CA ALA A 15 17.39 -36.30 31.40
C ALA A 15 16.37 -35.49 30.65
N ALA A 16 15.50 -34.75 31.37
CA ALA A 16 14.56 -33.85 30.79
C ALA A 16 15.34 -32.84 29.91
N GLN A 17 15.13 -32.90 28.60
CA GLN A 17 15.78 -32.03 27.65
C GLN A 17 15.40 -30.60 28.03
N GLN A 18 16.37 -29.79 28.47
CA GLN A 18 16.12 -28.38 28.79
C GLN A 18 15.50 -27.74 27.56
N PRO A 19 14.39 -26.98 27.69
CA PRO A 19 13.80 -26.30 26.56
C PRO A 19 14.85 -25.39 25.92
N LEU A 20 15.00 -25.49 24.60
CA LEU A 20 15.93 -24.66 23.84
C LEU A 20 15.68 -23.17 24.18
N PRO A 21 16.73 -22.38 24.40
CA PRO A 21 16.61 -20.97 24.72
C PRO A 21 15.86 -20.25 23.57
N PHE A 22 15.21 -19.11 23.87
CA PHE A 22 14.65 -18.22 22.85
C PHE A 22 15.80 -17.50 22.12
N ASP A 23 15.60 -17.19 20.84
CA ASP A 23 16.54 -16.32 20.12
C ASP A 23 16.39 -14.88 20.61
N THR A 24 15.14 -14.43 20.76
CA THR A 24 14.83 -13.09 21.30
C THR A 24 13.67 -13.17 22.28
N ILE A 25 13.79 -12.44 23.40
CA ILE A 25 12.67 -12.14 24.30
C ILE A 25 12.49 -10.63 24.37
N ILE A 26 11.25 -10.16 24.15
CA ILE A 26 10.84 -8.78 24.41
C ILE A 26 10.13 -8.78 25.76
N ARG A 27 10.67 -8.05 26.75
CA ARG A 27 10.22 -8.08 28.14
C ARG A 27 9.62 -6.76 28.61
N ASN A 28 8.83 -6.85 29.68
CA ASN A 28 8.33 -5.71 30.47
C ASN A 28 7.37 -4.77 29.73
N GLY A 29 7.01 -5.07 28.49
CA GLY A 29 6.13 -4.22 27.67
C GLY A 29 4.65 -4.39 27.98
N VAL A 30 3.84 -3.48 27.45
CA VAL A 30 2.40 -3.66 27.34
C VAL A 30 2.11 -4.28 25.98
N VAL A 31 1.73 -5.54 25.95
CA VAL A 31 1.47 -6.31 24.73
C VAL A 31 0.04 -6.10 24.25
N TYR A 32 -0.11 -5.64 23.01
CA TYR A 32 -1.35 -5.58 22.24
C TYR A 32 -1.30 -6.69 21.20
N ASP A 33 -2.21 -7.65 21.26
CA ASP A 33 -2.09 -8.85 20.40
C ASP A 33 -2.65 -8.67 18.98
N GLY A 34 -3.19 -7.50 18.64
CA GLY A 34 -3.78 -7.21 17.32
C GLY A 34 -5.29 -7.51 17.22
N SER A 35 -5.96 -7.94 18.29
CA SER A 35 -7.39 -8.30 18.32
C SER A 35 -8.36 -7.15 18.68
N ALA A 36 -7.87 -5.95 18.89
CA ALA A 36 -8.57 -4.80 19.49
C ALA A 36 -8.85 -4.91 20.99
N GLU A 37 -8.44 -5.99 21.66
CA GLU A 37 -8.55 -6.10 23.12
C GLU A 37 -7.50 -5.18 23.80
N PRO A 38 -7.80 -4.66 25.00
CA PRO A 38 -6.85 -3.87 25.76
C PRO A 38 -5.51 -4.57 25.96
N GLY A 39 -4.42 -3.81 25.88
CA GLY A 39 -3.09 -4.35 26.12
C GLY A 39 -2.89 -4.84 27.55
N GLY A 40 -2.09 -5.88 27.70
CA GLY A 40 -1.72 -6.49 28.98
C GLY A 40 -0.20 -6.65 29.16
N ARG A 41 0.27 -6.73 30.42
CA ARG A 41 1.69 -7.03 30.69
C ARG A 41 1.99 -8.48 30.34
N ALA A 42 2.90 -8.69 29.42
CA ALA A 42 3.43 -10.00 29.04
C ALA A 42 4.78 -9.82 28.36
N ASP A 43 5.51 -10.93 28.22
CA ASP A 43 6.73 -11.01 27.41
C ASP A 43 6.44 -11.76 26.12
N VAL A 44 7.18 -11.44 25.05
CA VAL A 44 7.09 -12.12 23.75
C VAL A 44 8.39 -12.87 23.50
N GLY A 45 8.31 -14.20 23.47
CA GLY A 45 9.44 -15.09 23.17
C GLY A 45 9.43 -15.55 21.71
N ILE A 46 10.56 -15.41 21.03
CA ILE A 46 10.73 -15.67 19.60
C ILE A 46 11.76 -16.79 19.40
N ARG A 47 11.45 -17.74 18.51
CA ARG A 47 12.39 -18.77 18.00
C ARG A 47 12.33 -18.80 16.48
N GLY A 48 13.48 -18.65 15.84
CA GLY A 48 13.56 -18.50 14.38
C GLY A 48 12.67 -17.36 13.90
N ASP A 49 11.78 -17.64 13.00
CA ASP A 49 10.86 -16.66 12.43
C ASP A 49 9.48 -16.62 13.11
N ARG A 50 9.30 -17.33 14.26
CA ARG A 50 8.00 -17.50 14.90
C ARG A 50 7.95 -16.98 16.33
N ILE A 51 6.77 -16.48 16.70
CA ILE A 51 6.42 -16.26 18.09
C ILE A 51 6.23 -17.63 18.74
N ALA A 52 7.05 -17.93 19.75
CA ALA A 52 7.01 -19.20 20.47
C ALA A 52 6.16 -19.12 21.75
N ALA A 53 6.10 -17.95 22.39
CA ALA A 53 5.32 -17.73 23.60
C ALA A 53 4.92 -16.26 23.76
N VAL A 54 3.76 -16.02 24.37
CA VAL A 54 3.30 -14.71 24.86
C VAL A 54 2.80 -14.96 26.29
N ARG A 55 3.61 -14.67 27.28
CA ARG A 55 3.34 -14.88 28.71
C ARG A 55 4.50 -14.32 29.54
N ASP A 56 4.47 -14.49 30.86
CA ASP A 56 5.65 -14.20 31.70
C ASP A 56 6.83 -15.12 31.31
N LEU A 57 7.93 -14.51 30.93
CA LEU A 57 9.21 -15.15 30.58
C LEU A 57 10.37 -14.59 31.42
N SER A 58 10.10 -14.03 32.60
CA SER A 58 11.10 -13.42 33.47
C SER A 58 12.26 -14.36 33.84
N SER A 59 11.96 -15.67 34.00
CA SER A 59 12.95 -16.73 34.28
C SER A 59 13.54 -17.39 33.04
N ALA A 60 13.03 -17.09 31.82
CA ALA A 60 13.49 -17.72 30.59
C ALA A 60 14.81 -17.11 30.10
N GLN A 61 15.59 -17.89 29.34
CA GLN A 61 16.83 -17.44 28.72
C GLN A 61 16.64 -17.15 27.23
N ALA A 62 17.35 -16.16 26.71
CA ALA A 62 17.40 -15.83 25.30
C ALA A 62 18.78 -15.31 24.91
N THR A 63 19.12 -15.47 23.62
CA THR A 63 20.33 -14.88 23.04
C THR A 63 20.28 -13.36 23.07
N THR A 64 19.09 -12.78 22.78
CA THR A 64 18.85 -11.35 22.81
C THR A 64 17.67 -11.03 23.73
N VAL A 65 17.82 -10.00 24.56
CA VAL A 65 16.72 -9.45 25.36
C VAL A 65 16.49 -8.01 24.95
N ILE A 66 15.23 -7.68 24.66
CA ILE A 66 14.74 -6.34 24.38
C ILE A 66 13.89 -5.91 25.58
N ASP A 67 14.38 -4.97 26.39
CA ASP A 67 13.58 -4.41 27.47
C ASP A 67 12.61 -3.36 26.91
N ALA A 68 11.32 -3.63 27.00
CA ALA A 68 10.23 -2.77 26.53
C ALA A 68 9.48 -2.07 27.68
N ALA A 69 10.15 -1.88 28.84
CA ALA A 69 9.52 -1.21 29.98
C ALA A 69 8.96 0.17 29.58
N GLY A 70 7.68 0.39 29.87
CA GLY A 70 6.96 1.63 29.50
C GLY A 70 6.52 1.73 28.04
N LEU A 71 6.82 0.74 27.19
CA LEU A 71 6.54 0.74 25.77
C LEU A 71 5.39 -0.21 25.40
N ALA A 72 4.78 0.05 24.25
CA ALA A 72 3.84 -0.85 23.61
C ALA A 72 4.59 -1.87 22.74
N VAL A 73 4.15 -3.13 22.80
CA VAL A 73 4.61 -4.22 21.94
C VAL A 73 3.40 -4.68 21.13
N ALA A 74 3.47 -4.58 19.82
CA ALA A 74 2.35 -4.85 18.92
C ALA A 74 2.79 -5.69 17.72
N PRO A 75 1.84 -6.33 16.98
CA PRO A 75 2.16 -6.90 15.68
C PRO A 75 2.66 -5.81 14.76
N GLY A 76 3.61 -6.14 13.90
CA GLY A 76 4.08 -5.22 12.86
C GLY A 76 2.93 -4.76 11.97
N PHE A 77 2.94 -3.49 11.59
CA PHE A 77 1.86 -2.87 10.83
C PHE A 77 1.88 -3.33 9.37
N ILE A 78 0.70 -3.34 8.76
CA ILE A 78 0.48 -3.72 7.36
C ILE A 78 -0.02 -2.51 6.60
N ASN A 79 0.76 -2.07 5.63
CA ASN A 79 0.40 -1.00 4.72
C ASN A 79 -0.47 -1.56 3.59
N MET A 80 -1.78 -1.24 3.61
CA MET A 80 -2.77 -1.75 2.65
C MET A 80 -2.62 -1.19 1.25
N LEU A 81 -1.95 -0.05 1.11
CA LEU A 81 -1.67 0.60 -0.15
C LEU A 81 -0.29 1.23 -0.13
N SER A 82 0.65 0.60 -0.82
CA SER A 82 2.02 1.08 -0.99
C SER A 82 2.38 1.23 -2.47
N TRP A 83 3.09 2.30 -2.79
CA TRP A 83 3.72 2.56 -4.08
C TRP A 83 5.24 2.29 -4.06
N SER A 84 5.73 1.49 -3.12
CA SER A 84 7.16 1.18 -2.97
C SER A 84 7.71 0.24 -4.05
N THR A 85 6.97 0.00 -5.12
CA THR A 85 7.34 -0.96 -6.17
C THR A 85 8.67 -0.65 -6.85
N GLU A 86 8.99 0.62 -7.05
CA GLU A 86 10.25 1.07 -7.65
C GLU A 86 11.29 1.41 -6.58
N SER A 87 10.88 2.07 -5.51
CA SER A 87 11.80 2.51 -4.46
C SER A 87 12.52 1.34 -3.78
N LEU A 88 11.86 0.19 -3.59
CA LEU A 88 12.47 -1.01 -3.02
C LEU A 88 13.49 -1.69 -3.94
N LEU A 89 13.42 -1.48 -5.26
CA LEU A 89 14.43 -1.95 -6.20
C LEU A 89 15.73 -1.13 -6.07
N VAL A 90 15.62 0.13 -5.63
CA VAL A 90 16.73 1.06 -5.41
C VAL A 90 17.26 0.97 -3.98
N ASP A 91 16.36 0.97 -2.98
CA ASP A 91 16.70 0.87 -1.57
C ASP A 91 15.76 -0.09 -0.82
N GLY A 92 16.18 -1.34 -0.71
CA GLY A 92 15.43 -2.38 0.01
C GLY A 92 15.36 -2.19 1.54
N ARG A 93 16.02 -1.17 2.13
CA ARG A 93 15.92 -0.87 3.56
C ARG A 93 14.53 -0.35 3.94
N SER A 94 13.83 0.30 3.02
CA SER A 94 12.48 0.82 3.26
C SER A 94 12.36 1.70 4.52
N GLN A 95 13.30 2.59 4.71
CA GLN A 95 13.48 3.31 5.98
C GLN A 95 12.29 4.15 6.40
N GLY A 96 11.62 4.82 5.46
CA GLY A 96 10.45 5.67 5.73
C GLY A 96 9.30 4.92 6.39
N GLU A 97 9.09 3.64 6.04
CA GLU A 97 8.02 2.82 6.60
C GLU A 97 8.46 1.97 7.79
N ILE A 98 9.66 1.39 7.77
CA ILE A 98 10.19 0.63 8.93
C ILE A 98 10.18 1.50 10.19
N ARG A 99 10.55 2.78 10.08
CA ARG A 99 10.55 3.73 11.21
C ARG A 99 9.14 4.15 11.67
N GLN A 100 8.10 3.71 10.96
CA GLN A 100 6.72 3.83 11.38
C GLN A 100 6.14 2.50 11.92
N GLY A 101 6.95 1.42 11.98
CA GLY A 101 6.53 0.10 12.46
C GLY A 101 5.88 -0.80 11.38
N VAL A 102 5.94 -0.42 10.12
CA VAL A 102 5.40 -1.22 9.01
C VAL A 102 6.32 -2.40 8.71
N THR A 103 5.77 -3.60 8.69
CA THR A 103 6.49 -4.87 8.43
C THR A 103 6.00 -5.58 7.17
N THR A 104 4.90 -5.11 6.58
CA THR A 104 4.33 -5.69 5.36
C THR A 104 3.75 -4.59 4.49
N GLN A 105 4.04 -4.64 3.19
CA GLN A 105 3.54 -3.68 2.18
C GLN A 105 2.73 -4.42 1.12
N ILE A 106 1.59 -3.83 0.74
CA ILE A 106 0.68 -4.36 -0.29
C ILE A 106 0.68 -3.41 -1.49
N PHE A 107 0.95 -3.98 -2.68
CA PHE A 107 1.02 -3.27 -3.95
C PHE A 107 -0.17 -3.57 -4.85
N GLY A 108 -0.29 -2.86 -5.97
CA GLY A 108 -1.16 -3.20 -7.09
C GLY A 108 -2.40 -2.34 -7.25
N GLU A 109 -2.34 -1.07 -6.89
CA GLU A 109 -3.40 -0.11 -7.19
C GLU A 109 -3.46 0.16 -8.71
N GLY A 110 -4.39 -0.51 -9.37
CA GLY A 110 -4.63 -0.40 -10.81
C GLY A 110 -3.55 -1.01 -11.69
N SER A 111 -2.30 -0.69 -11.42
CA SER A 111 -1.13 -1.24 -12.13
C SER A 111 -0.30 -2.15 -11.22
N SER A 112 0.35 -3.14 -11.80
CA SER A 112 1.28 -4.06 -11.12
C SER A 112 2.57 -4.20 -11.93
N MET A 113 3.65 -4.59 -11.26
CA MET A 113 4.98 -4.79 -11.88
C MET A 113 5.08 -6.03 -12.77
N GLY A 114 3.95 -6.62 -13.13
CA GLY A 114 3.77 -7.74 -14.06
C GLY A 114 2.30 -8.14 -14.16
N PRO A 115 1.93 -8.87 -15.23
CA PRO A 115 2.78 -9.32 -16.34
C PRO A 115 3.12 -8.21 -17.33
N LEU A 116 4.36 -8.18 -17.82
CA LEU A 116 4.87 -7.16 -18.75
C LEU A 116 5.20 -7.80 -20.10
N ASN A 117 4.72 -7.20 -21.19
CA ASN A 117 5.24 -7.45 -22.52
C ASN A 117 6.37 -6.47 -22.87
N ASP A 118 7.07 -6.68 -24.00
CA ASP A 118 8.23 -5.87 -24.37
C ASP A 118 7.90 -4.38 -24.55
N ALA A 119 6.72 -4.06 -25.08
CA ALA A 119 6.27 -2.68 -25.23
C ALA A 119 6.05 -2.00 -23.87
N MET A 120 5.49 -2.72 -22.90
CA MET A 120 5.30 -2.22 -21.52
C MET A 120 6.64 -2.02 -20.83
N LYS A 121 7.58 -2.98 -20.94
CA LYS A 121 8.95 -2.83 -20.38
C LYS A 121 9.65 -1.61 -20.97
N LYS A 122 9.58 -1.42 -22.28
CA LYS A 122 10.16 -0.26 -22.97
C LYS A 122 9.59 1.06 -22.42
N ARG A 123 8.24 1.17 -22.34
CA ARG A 123 7.60 2.37 -21.78
C ARG A 123 7.99 2.63 -20.33
N MET A 124 8.06 1.58 -19.50
CA MET A 124 8.49 1.72 -18.10
C MET A 124 9.90 2.30 -18.02
N VAL A 125 10.86 1.82 -18.83
CA VAL A 125 12.23 2.37 -18.89
C VAL A 125 12.22 3.84 -19.35
N GLU A 126 11.44 4.17 -20.38
CA GLU A 126 11.32 5.53 -20.90
C GLU A 126 10.71 6.52 -19.90
N GLN A 127 9.83 6.03 -19.02
CA GLN A 127 9.14 6.85 -18.00
C GLN A 127 9.91 6.97 -16.68
N MET A 128 10.96 6.18 -16.44
CA MET A 128 11.77 6.28 -15.21
C MET A 128 12.25 7.70 -14.96
N GLY A 129 11.97 8.20 -13.76
CA GLY A 129 12.50 9.47 -13.23
C GLY A 129 13.90 9.31 -12.64
N ASP A 130 14.10 9.79 -11.42
CA ASP A 130 15.39 9.68 -10.71
C ASP A 130 15.71 8.26 -10.23
N LEU A 131 14.70 7.42 -10.03
CA LEU A 131 14.89 6.02 -9.65
C LEU A 131 15.19 5.19 -10.89
N LYS A 132 16.39 4.59 -10.95
CA LYS A 132 16.84 3.77 -12.07
C LYS A 132 17.05 2.33 -11.62
N PHE A 133 16.51 1.39 -12.37
CA PHE A 133 16.63 -0.04 -12.13
C PHE A 133 16.48 -0.84 -13.44
N ASP A 134 16.97 -2.08 -13.44
CA ASP A 134 16.80 -3.00 -14.56
C ASP A 134 15.51 -3.82 -14.38
N ILE A 135 14.77 -4.02 -15.46
CA ILE A 135 13.56 -4.84 -15.51
C ILE A 135 13.94 -6.23 -16.03
N THR A 136 14.23 -7.15 -15.12
CA THR A 136 14.69 -8.52 -15.43
C THR A 136 13.56 -9.57 -15.37
N TRP A 137 12.36 -9.15 -15.00
CA TRP A 137 11.18 -10.01 -14.82
C TRP A 137 10.12 -9.79 -15.92
N THR A 138 9.19 -10.72 -16.01
CA THR A 138 8.02 -10.65 -16.91
C THR A 138 6.71 -10.77 -16.13
N THR A 139 6.61 -11.74 -15.21
CA THR A 139 5.41 -11.97 -14.39
C THR A 139 5.46 -11.18 -13.08
N LEU A 140 4.30 -10.98 -12.46
CA LEU A 140 4.22 -10.38 -11.11
C LEU A 140 4.95 -11.24 -10.08
N SER A 141 4.86 -12.56 -10.21
CA SER A 141 5.56 -13.49 -9.32
C SER A 141 7.08 -13.37 -9.40
N GLU A 142 7.62 -13.20 -10.63
CA GLU A 142 9.06 -12.98 -10.83
C GLU A 142 9.52 -11.65 -10.20
N TYR A 143 8.74 -10.57 -10.37
CA TYR A 143 9.03 -9.29 -9.72
C TYR A 143 9.11 -9.42 -8.19
N LEU A 144 8.12 -10.05 -7.55
CA LEU A 144 8.14 -10.25 -6.10
C LEU A 144 9.31 -11.12 -5.65
N THR A 145 9.70 -12.11 -6.45
CA THR A 145 10.90 -12.93 -6.21
C THR A 145 12.18 -12.14 -6.37
N GLU A 146 12.22 -11.21 -7.33
CA GLU A 146 13.38 -10.31 -7.52
C GLU A 146 13.56 -9.37 -6.32
N LEU A 147 12.48 -8.83 -5.75
CA LEU A 147 12.58 -8.04 -4.50
C LEU A 147 13.16 -8.88 -3.35
N GLU A 148 12.69 -10.11 -3.18
CA GLU A 148 13.18 -11.02 -2.15
C GLU A 148 14.67 -11.36 -2.37
N ARG A 149 15.08 -11.61 -3.61
CA ARG A 149 16.46 -11.89 -4.00
C ARG A 149 17.41 -10.71 -3.78
N ARG A 150 16.99 -9.48 -4.07
CA ARG A 150 17.76 -8.25 -3.79
C ARG A 150 17.84 -7.97 -2.29
N GLY A 151 16.89 -8.47 -1.54
CA GLY A 151 16.72 -8.25 -0.12
C GLY A 151 15.94 -6.98 0.18
N VAL A 152 14.81 -7.16 0.85
CA VAL A 152 13.95 -6.10 1.36
C VAL A 152 13.73 -6.27 2.85
N SER A 153 13.59 -5.16 3.58
CA SER A 153 13.42 -5.22 5.03
C SER A 153 12.04 -5.72 5.44
N GLN A 154 11.01 -5.43 4.65
CA GLN A 154 9.61 -5.77 4.92
C GLN A 154 9.12 -6.91 4.03
N ASN A 155 8.09 -7.60 4.48
CA ASN A 155 7.32 -8.49 3.63
C ASN A 155 6.58 -7.68 2.56
N VAL A 156 6.43 -8.26 1.37
CA VAL A 156 5.75 -7.63 0.24
C VAL A 156 4.73 -8.57 -0.37
N ALA A 157 3.59 -8.03 -0.80
CA ALA A 157 2.59 -8.75 -1.57
C ALA A 157 1.94 -7.81 -2.59
N SER A 158 1.26 -8.35 -3.59
CA SER A 158 0.63 -7.52 -4.62
C SER A 158 -0.70 -8.06 -5.09
N PHE A 159 -1.61 -7.15 -5.35
CA PHE A 159 -2.72 -7.40 -6.28
C PHE A 159 -2.20 -7.39 -7.72
N LEU A 160 -2.90 -8.07 -8.61
CA LEU A 160 -2.72 -7.96 -10.05
C LEU A 160 -3.46 -6.72 -10.54
N GLY A 161 -2.77 -5.81 -11.19
CA GLY A 161 -3.37 -4.60 -11.73
C GLY A 161 -4.30 -4.88 -12.92
N ALA A 162 -5.57 -4.49 -12.82
CA ALA A 162 -6.51 -4.60 -13.93
C ALA A 162 -6.05 -3.77 -15.14
N THR A 163 -5.44 -2.61 -14.90
CA THR A 163 -4.80 -1.79 -15.94
C THR A 163 -3.69 -2.55 -16.65
N THR A 164 -2.82 -3.24 -15.88
CA THR A 164 -1.72 -4.05 -16.43
C THR A 164 -2.24 -5.18 -17.33
N VAL A 165 -3.31 -5.87 -16.89
CA VAL A 165 -3.95 -6.92 -17.69
C VAL A 165 -4.54 -6.37 -18.99
N ARG A 166 -5.25 -5.22 -18.88
CA ARG A 166 -5.84 -4.55 -20.05
C ARG A 166 -4.77 -4.08 -21.02
N GLU A 167 -3.75 -3.41 -20.53
CA GLU A 167 -2.64 -2.90 -21.34
C GLU A 167 -1.87 -4.00 -22.03
N HIS A 168 -1.66 -5.15 -21.36
CA HIS A 168 -0.98 -6.30 -21.90
C HIS A 168 -1.69 -6.88 -23.16
N VAL A 169 -3.02 -6.84 -23.20
CA VAL A 169 -3.83 -7.47 -24.24
C VAL A 169 -4.35 -6.47 -25.26
N ILE A 170 -4.87 -5.32 -24.82
CA ILE A 170 -5.56 -4.32 -25.66
C ILE A 170 -4.63 -3.14 -25.98
N GLY A 171 -3.62 -2.89 -25.12
CA GLY A 171 -2.83 -1.66 -25.17
C GLY A 171 -3.55 -0.47 -24.52
N LEU A 172 -3.30 0.73 -25.05
CA LEU A 172 -3.72 2.00 -24.46
C LEU A 172 -4.98 2.59 -25.11
N ALA A 173 -5.69 1.82 -25.94
CA ALA A 173 -6.83 2.30 -26.73
C ALA A 173 -8.12 2.41 -25.90
N ASP A 174 -8.92 3.44 -26.19
CA ASP A 174 -10.30 3.59 -25.68
C ASP A 174 -11.26 2.73 -26.49
N ARG A 175 -11.34 1.44 -26.17
CA ARG A 175 -12.30 0.51 -26.75
C ARG A 175 -12.58 -0.67 -25.81
N LYS A 176 -13.67 -1.34 -26.03
CA LYS A 176 -13.99 -2.60 -25.35
C LYS A 176 -13.09 -3.75 -25.87
N PRO A 177 -12.77 -4.75 -25.04
CA PRO A 177 -12.15 -5.99 -25.51
C PRO A 177 -13.08 -6.76 -26.45
N THR A 178 -12.53 -7.39 -27.47
CA THR A 178 -13.21 -8.46 -28.20
C THR A 178 -13.41 -9.67 -27.29
N PRO A 179 -14.30 -10.63 -27.63
CA PRO A 179 -14.44 -11.87 -26.84
C PRO A 179 -13.12 -12.63 -26.65
N ALA A 180 -12.30 -12.74 -27.70
CA ALA A 180 -11.00 -13.42 -27.62
C ALA A 180 -9.99 -12.66 -26.71
N GLU A 181 -9.97 -11.34 -26.77
CA GLU A 181 -9.14 -10.53 -25.88
C GLU A 181 -9.60 -10.65 -24.42
N LEU A 182 -10.91 -10.66 -24.16
CA LEU A 182 -11.43 -10.86 -22.82
C LEU A 182 -11.06 -12.24 -22.26
N ASP A 183 -11.08 -13.27 -23.10
CA ASP A 183 -10.62 -14.61 -22.72
C ASP A 183 -9.11 -14.64 -22.42
N ALA A 184 -8.30 -13.94 -23.21
CA ALA A 184 -6.87 -13.78 -22.95
C ALA A 184 -6.62 -13.03 -21.61
N MET A 185 -7.40 -11.98 -21.32
CA MET A 185 -7.33 -11.26 -20.03
C MET A 185 -7.69 -12.19 -18.85
N ARG A 186 -8.76 -13.00 -18.98
CA ARG A 186 -9.15 -13.99 -17.96
C ARG A 186 -8.05 -15.03 -17.73
N ASP A 187 -7.36 -15.45 -18.79
CA ASP A 187 -6.27 -16.42 -18.70
C ASP A 187 -5.03 -15.83 -17.99
N ILE A 188 -4.72 -14.54 -18.22
CA ILE A 188 -3.69 -13.83 -17.47
C ILE A 188 -4.07 -13.80 -15.98
N VAL A 189 -5.30 -13.38 -15.63
CA VAL A 189 -5.76 -13.37 -14.25
C VAL A 189 -5.62 -14.74 -13.61
N ARG A 190 -6.03 -15.81 -14.29
CA ARG A 190 -5.90 -17.18 -13.79
C ARG A 190 -4.43 -17.51 -13.45
N ARG A 191 -3.50 -17.28 -14.38
CA ARG A 191 -2.06 -17.60 -14.17
C ARG A 191 -1.47 -16.81 -13.01
N GLU A 192 -1.74 -15.52 -12.91
CA GLU A 192 -1.18 -14.69 -11.83
C GLU A 192 -1.81 -15.02 -10.47
N MET A 193 -3.10 -15.40 -10.43
CA MET A 193 -3.72 -15.92 -9.19
C MET A 193 -3.10 -17.26 -8.76
N GLU A 194 -2.84 -18.18 -9.71
CA GLU A 194 -2.14 -19.45 -9.46
C GLU A 194 -0.69 -19.21 -9.00
N ALA A 195 -0.06 -18.12 -9.42
CA ALA A 195 1.27 -17.70 -8.98
C ALA A 195 1.28 -16.98 -7.63
N GLY A 196 0.11 -16.59 -7.09
CA GLY A 196 -0.06 -16.05 -5.74
C GLY A 196 -0.34 -14.56 -5.66
N ALA A 197 -0.93 -13.95 -6.69
CA ALA A 197 -1.51 -12.61 -6.57
C ALA A 197 -2.64 -12.62 -5.52
N LEU A 198 -2.85 -11.49 -4.82
CA LEU A 198 -3.88 -11.36 -3.77
C LEU A 198 -5.29 -11.22 -4.34
N GLY A 199 -5.41 -10.83 -5.61
CA GLY A 199 -6.67 -10.53 -6.27
C GLY A 199 -6.46 -9.52 -7.39
N ILE A 200 -7.50 -8.73 -7.69
CA ILE A 200 -7.50 -7.70 -8.73
C ILE A 200 -7.53 -6.32 -8.08
N GLY A 201 -6.56 -5.46 -8.44
CA GLY A 201 -6.54 -4.04 -8.10
C GLY A 201 -6.90 -3.18 -9.31
N SER A 202 -7.74 -2.17 -9.14
CA SER A 202 -8.08 -1.21 -10.20
C SER A 202 -7.93 0.23 -9.76
N SER A 203 -7.77 1.15 -10.75
CA SER A 203 -7.63 2.59 -10.52
C SER A 203 -8.33 3.32 -11.66
N LEU A 204 -9.65 3.58 -11.49
CA LEU A 204 -10.58 3.78 -12.60
C LEU A 204 -10.73 5.24 -13.08
N ILE A 205 -9.98 6.18 -12.51
CA ILE A 205 -9.92 7.57 -13.02
C ILE A 205 -8.83 7.78 -14.07
N TYR A 206 -7.86 6.86 -14.16
CA TYR A 206 -6.69 6.99 -15.04
C TYR A 206 -6.83 6.19 -16.33
N ALA A 207 -6.47 6.77 -17.47
CA ALA A 207 -6.34 6.03 -18.73
C ALA A 207 -5.16 5.03 -18.65
N PRO A 208 -5.27 3.79 -19.18
CA PRO A 208 -6.40 3.22 -19.90
C PRO A 208 -7.46 2.52 -19.03
N ALA A 209 -7.29 2.46 -17.69
CA ALA A 209 -8.27 1.84 -16.79
C ALA A 209 -9.64 2.53 -16.83
N PHE A 210 -9.65 3.85 -17.06
CA PHE A 210 -10.86 4.65 -17.23
C PHE A 210 -11.81 4.07 -18.31
N TYR A 211 -11.27 3.45 -19.35
CA TYR A 211 -12.02 2.87 -20.46
C TYR A 211 -12.60 1.49 -20.14
N ALA A 212 -12.18 0.85 -19.04
CA ALA A 212 -12.70 -0.45 -18.64
C ALA A 212 -14.16 -0.34 -18.19
N SER A 213 -15.03 -1.16 -18.74
CA SER A 213 -16.42 -1.24 -18.31
C SER A 213 -16.58 -2.03 -17.01
N THR A 214 -17.66 -1.76 -16.25
CA THR A 214 -18.02 -2.55 -15.07
C THR A 214 -18.13 -4.05 -15.39
N SER A 215 -18.67 -4.40 -16.57
CA SER A 215 -18.76 -5.82 -17.00
C SER A 215 -17.41 -6.47 -17.26
N GLU A 216 -16.44 -5.74 -17.81
CA GLU A 216 -15.07 -6.22 -17.97
C GLU A 216 -14.46 -6.55 -16.60
N LEU A 217 -14.56 -5.66 -15.64
CA LEU A 217 -14.06 -5.86 -14.28
C LEU A 217 -14.75 -7.04 -13.58
N ILE A 218 -16.06 -7.20 -13.72
CA ILE A 218 -16.81 -8.34 -13.18
C ILE A 218 -16.26 -9.66 -13.72
N GLU A 219 -15.98 -9.74 -15.03
CA GLU A 219 -15.47 -10.96 -15.64
C GLU A 219 -14.06 -11.32 -15.14
N LEU A 220 -13.17 -10.36 -14.96
CA LEU A 220 -11.86 -10.58 -14.35
C LEU A 220 -11.99 -11.00 -12.87
N CYS A 221 -12.85 -10.33 -12.12
CA CYS A 221 -13.12 -10.63 -10.72
C CYS A 221 -13.73 -12.02 -10.51
N LYS A 222 -14.59 -12.51 -11.43
CA LYS A 222 -15.12 -13.88 -11.39
C LYS A 222 -14.00 -14.93 -11.49
N VAL A 223 -12.94 -14.65 -12.24
CA VAL A 223 -11.77 -15.53 -12.28
C VAL A 223 -11.03 -15.48 -10.95
N ALA A 224 -10.69 -14.29 -10.46
CA ALA A 224 -9.97 -14.12 -9.19
C ALA A 224 -10.73 -14.76 -8.00
N ALA A 225 -12.06 -14.67 -7.98
CA ALA A 225 -12.90 -15.26 -6.93
C ALA A 225 -12.72 -16.78 -6.80
N LYS A 226 -12.51 -17.51 -7.90
CA LYS A 226 -12.25 -18.97 -7.91
C LYS A 226 -10.97 -19.33 -7.16
N TYR A 227 -10.04 -18.40 -7.06
CA TYR A 227 -8.75 -18.53 -6.38
C TYR A 227 -8.71 -17.82 -5.03
N ARG A 228 -9.89 -17.53 -4.44
CA ARG A 228 -10.02 -16.80 -3.17
C ARG A 228 -9.41 -15.40 -3.20
N GLY A 229 -9.31 -14.82 -4.38
CA GLY A 229 -8.84 -13.44 -4.56
C GLY A 229 -9.83 -12.42 -4.02
N LYS A 230 -9.37 -11.16 -3.98
CA LYS A 230 -10.16 -10.00 -3.59
C LYS A 230 -10.17 -8.97 -4.72
N TYR A 231 -11.15 -8.09 -4.70
CA TYR A 231 -11.16 -6.91 -5.56
C TYR A 231 -10.87 -5.68 -4.71
N ILE A 232 -9.96 -4.82 -5.15
CA ILE A 232 -9.67 -3.56 -4.48
C ILE A 232 -9.59 -2.44 -5.52
N SER A 233 -10.11 -1.25 -5.22
CA SER A 233 -10.26 -0.21 -6.23
C SER A 233 -10.06 1.20 -5.69
N HIS A 234 -9.19 1.97 -6.36
CA HIS A 234 -9.41 3.40 -6.53
C HIS A 234 -10.67 3.57 -7.37
N LEU A 235 -11.68 4.17 -6.81
CA LEU A 235 -13.01 4.25 -7.41
C LEU A 235 -13.00 5.00 -8.74
N ARG A 236 -14.01 4.78 -9.58
CA ARG A 236 -14.20 5.49 -10.85
C ARG A 236 -14.43 6.98 -10.69
N SER A 237 -14.87 7.42 -9.52
CA SER A 237 -14.90 8.79 -9.08
C SER A 237 -14.88 8.88 -7.57
N GLU A 238 -14.04 9.74 -7.05
CA GLU A 238 -14.01 10.12 -5.64
C GLU A 238 -14.69 11.50 -5.43
N GLY A 239 -15.14 12.11 -6.51
CA GLY A 239 -15.75 13.44 -6.58
C GLY A 239 -17.22 13.43 -6.95
N ASN A 240 -17.54 14.01 -8.12
CA ASN A 240 -18.92 14.28 -8.54
C ASN A 240 -19.80 13.03 -8.63
N ARG A 241 -19.23 11.86 -8.95
CA ARG A 241 -19.92 10.56 -9.05
C ARG A 241 -19.48 9.55 -7.99
N LEU A 242 -19.05 10.00 -6.82
CA LEU A 242 -18.60 9.14 -5.73
C LEU A 242 -19.65 8.09 -5.33
N VAL A 243 -20.92 8.48 -5.25
CA VAL A 243 -22.01 7.57 -4.86
C VAL A 243 -22.17 6.45 -5.89
N GLU A 244 -22.22 6.81 -7.17
CA GLU A 244 -22.34 5.84 -8.28
C GLU A 244 -21.10 4.92 -8.37
N ALA A 245 -19.92 5.44 -8.05
CA ALA A 245 -18.69 4.67 -8.05
C ALA A 245 -18.65 3.64 -6.90
N VAL A 246 -19.21 3.97 -5.74
CA VAL A 246 -19.40 3.00 -4.63
C VAL A 246 -20.45 1.95 -5.01
N GLU A 247 -21.54 2.34 -5.68
CA GLU A 247 -22.53 1.40 -6.24
C GLU A 247 -21.89 0.43 -7.24
N GLU A 248 -20.98 0.91 -8.11
CA GLU A 248 -20.22 0.07 -9.05
C GLU A 248 -19.39 -0.97 -8.32
N LEU A 249 -18.62 -0.58 -7.29
CA LEU A 249 -17.80 -1.52 -6.51
C LEU A 249 -18.67 -2.57 -5.80
N ILE A 250 -19.79 -2.16 -5.18
CA ILE A 250 -20.75 -3.07 -4.53
C ILE A 250 -21.35 -4.04 -5.56
N ARG A 251 -21.65 -3.56 -6.77
CA ARG A 251 -22.15 -4.39 -7.87
C ARG A 251 -21.11 -5.43 -8.30
N ILE A 252 -19.85 -5.02 -8.50
CA ILE A 252 -18.75 -5.92 -8.85
C ILE A 252 -18.60 -7.01 -7.78
N SER A 253 -18.56 -6.62 -6.50
CA SER A 253 -18.47 -7.58 -5.39
C SER A 253 -19.60 -8.60 -5.40
N ARG A 254 -20.84 -8.15 -5.61
CA ARG A 254 -22.03 -8.99 -5.64
C ARG A 254 -22.05 -9.95 -6.84
N GLU A 255 -21.84 -9.44 -8.06
CA GLU A 255 -21.95 -10.23 -9.29
C GLU A 255 -20.77 -11.19 -9.47
N ALA A 256 -19.57 -10.80 -9.06
CA ALA A 256 -18.41 -11.69 -9.08
C ALA A 256 -18.30 -12.59 -7.84
N ARG A 257 -19.12 -12.36 -6.79
CA ARG A 257 -19.06 -13.06 -5.49
C ARG A 257 -17.67 -12.98 -4.86
N ILE A 258 -17.08 -11.79 -4.86
CA ILE A 258 -15.73 -11.52 -4.41
C ILE A 258 -15.74 -10.50 -3.27
N PRO A 259 -14.93 -10.65 -2.20
CA PRO A 259 -14.72 -9.58 -1.24
C PRO A 259 -14.16 -8.35 -1.93
N ALA A 260 -14.62 -7.15 -1.56
CA ALA A 260 -14.11 -5.94 -2.15
C ALA A 260 -13.63 -4.92 -1.10
N GLU A 261 -12.67 -4.10 -1.49
CA GLU A 261 -12.12 -3.03 -0.66
C GLU A 261 -12.01 -1.74 -1.48
N ILE A 262 -12.29 -0.62 -0.84
CA ILE A 262 -12.10 0.71 -1.43
C ILE A 262 -10.72 1.20 -1.01
N TYR A 263 -9.82 1.46 -1.96
CA TYR A 263 -8.57 2.16 -1.68
C TYR A 263 -8.86 3.57 -1.18
N HIS A 264 -8.10 4.02 -0.19
CA HIS A 264 -8.02 5.40 0.30
C HIS A 264 -9.36 6.17 0.24
N LEU A 265 -10.42 5.60 0.81
CA LEU A 265 -11.78 6.15 0.78
C LEU A 265 -11.76 7.66 1.08
N LYS A 266 -12.23 8.48 0.16
CA LYS A 266 -12.35 9.92 0.31
C LYS A 266 -13.50 10.52 -0.50
N ALA A 267 -13.94 11.71 -0.13
CA ALA A 267 -14.76 12.57 -0.95
C ALA A 267 -13.89 13.76 -1.41
N ALA A 268 -13.54 13.79 -2.69
CA ALA A 268 -12.63 14.76 -3.29
C ALA A 268 -13.37 16.01 -3.73
N GLY A 269 -12.88 17.17 -3.27
CA GLY A 269 -13.46 18.49 -3.54
C GLY A 269 -14.58 18.86 -2.57
N GLU A 270 -14.61 20.14 -2.18
CA GLU A 270 -15.48 20.67 -1.12
C GLU A 270 -16.97 20.40 -1.39
N ALA A 271 -17.42 20.55 -2.62
CA ALA A 271 -18.80 20.25 -3.03
C ALA A 271 -19.21 18.78 -2.82
N ASN A 272 -18.26 17.87 -2.67
CA ASN A 272 -18.50 16.44 -2.51
C ASN A 272 -18.38 15.96 -1.05
N TRP A 273 -17.80 16.76 -0.14
CA TRP A 273 -17.64 16.38 1.26
C TRP A 273 -18.94 15.92 1.94
N PRO A 274 -20.11 16.57 1.70
CA PRO A 274 -21.37 16.15 2.28
C PRO A 274 -21.87 14.77 1.83
N LYS A 275 -21.25 14.12 0.84
CA LYS A 275 -21.63 12.79 0.37
C LYS A 275 -21.14 11.67 1.30
N MET A 276 -20.13 11.93 2.13
CA MET A 276 -19.47 10.91 2.95
C MET A 276 -20.44 10.13 3.87
N PRO A 277 -21.36 10.76 4.62
CA PRO A 277 -22.33 10.02 5.44
C PRO A 277 -23.20 9.06 4.61
N ARG A 278 -23.63 9.47 3.41
CA ARG A 278 -24.38 8.60 2.49
C ARG A 278 -23.55 7.40 2.03
N VAL A 279 -22.29 7.64 1.65
CA VAL A 279 -21.36 6.59 1.22
C VAL A 279 -21.12 5.57 2.33
N ILE A 280 -20.88 6.03 3.55
CA ILE A 280 -20.73 5.15 4.74
C ILE A 280 -21.99 4.30 4.93
N ALA A 281 -23.18 4.92 4.90
CA ALA A 281 -24.45 4.21 5.06
C ALA A 281 -24.67 3.12 3.98
N MET A 282 -24.29 3.39 2.74
CA MET A 282 -24.38 2.44 1.61
C MET A 282 -23.45 1.24 1.82
N ILE A 283 -22.19 1.49 2.21
CA ILE A 283 -21.21 0.44 2.50
C ILE A 283 -21.71 -0.44 3.66
N GLU A 284 -22.17 0.17 4.75
CA GLU A 284 -22.69 -0.55 5.89
C GLU A 284 -23.96 -1.37 5.54
N GLN A 285 -24.83 -0.84 4.69
CA GLN A 285 -25.98 -1.61 4.19
C GLN A 285 -25.53 -2.82 3.36
N ALA A 286 -24.54 -2.65 2.48
CA ALA A 286 -23.97 -3.77 1.73
C ALA A 286 -23.35 -4.82 2.66
N ARG A 287 -22.63 -4.40 3.70
CA ARG A 287 -22.08 -5.29 4.74
C ARG A 287 -23.16 -6.04 5.52
N ARG A 288 -24.23 -5.34 5.93
CA ARG A 288 -25.39 -5.98 6.59
C ARG A 288 -26.11 -7.00 5.68
N SER A 289 -26.05 -6.83 4.36
CA SER A 289 -26.58 -7.81 3.40
C SER A 289 -25.64 -9.01 3.15
N GLY A 290 -24.53 -9.12 3.88
CA GLY A 290 -23.60 -10.24 3.81
C GLY A 290 -22.43 -10.04 2.84
N LEU A 291 -22.29 -8.89 2.17
CA LEU A 291 -21.12 -8.59 1.35
C LEU A 291 -19.92 -8.21 2.23
N ARG A 292 -18.76 -8.75 1.92
CA ARG A 292 -17.50 -8.38 2.58
C ARG A 292 -16.91 -7.15 1.88
N ILE A 293 -17.34 -5.95 2.30
CA ILE A 293 -16.83 -4.67 1.80
C ILE A 293 -16.02 -4.00 2.92
N THR A 294 -14.80 -3.58 2.62
CA THR A 294 -13.91 -2.83 3.51
C THR A 294 -13.34 -1.62 2.79
N ALA A 295 -12.57 -0.81 3.48
CA ALA A 295 -11.80 0.28 2.89
C ALA A 295 -10.49 0.48 3.65
N ASP A 296 -9.54 1.13 3.01
CA ASP A 296 -8.41 1.76 3.67
C ASP A 296 -8.46 3.28 3.52
N MET A 297 -7.59 3.96 4.25
CA MET A 297 -7.42 5.41 4.22
C MET A 297 -6.01 5.81 4.61
N TYR A 298 -5.59 7.01 4.25
CA TYR A 298 -4.44 7.68 4.84
C TYR A 298 -4.88 8.83 5.75
N SER A 299 -3.99 9.26 6.62
CA SER A 299 -4.29 10.17 7.75
C SER A 299 -4.05 11.66 7.45
N TYR A 300 -4.01 12.07 6.18
CA TYR A 300 -3.76 13.46 5.76
C TYR A 300 -4.90 13.99 4.89
N PRO A 301 -5.24 15.31 4.96
CA PRO A 301 -6.36 15.89 4.22
C PRO A 301 -6.01 16.33 2.80
N ALA A 302 -5.03 15.69 2.17
CA ALA A 302 -4.63 15.94 0.78
C ALA A 302 -4.34 14.63 0.07
N GLY A 303 -4.66 14.57 -1.22
CA GLY A 303 -4.27 13.48 -2.11
C GLY A 303 -2.99 13.82 -2.88
N ALA A 304 -2.37 12.83 -3.51
CA ALA A 304 -1.25 13.06 -4.43
C ALA A 304 -1.33 12.11 -5.62
N THR A 305 -1.14 12.67 -6.81
CA THR A 305 -1.06 11.94 -8.07
C THR A 305 -0.33 12.81 -9.11
N GLY A 306 -0.43 12.51 -10.42
CA GLY A 306 0.13 13.36 -11.47
C GLY A 306 -0.70 14.60 -11.74
N LEU A 307 -0.04 15.68 -12.17
CA LEU A 307 -0.68 16.91 -12.65
C LEU A 307 -1.56 16.64 -13.88
N ASP A 308 -1.22 15.61 -14.66
CA ASP A 308 -1.98 15.11 -15.80
C ASP A 308 -3.43 14.69 -15.45
N ALA A 309 -3.70 14.31 -14.21
CA ALA A 309 -5.04 14.02 -13.70
C ALA A 309 -5.94 15.28 -13.61
N SER A 310 -5.40 16.46 -13.83
CA SER A 310 -6.16 17.70 -14.04
C SER A 310 -6.71 17.84 -15.47
N MET A 311 -6.36 16.94 -16.40
CA MET A 311 -6.80 16.92 -17.78
C MET A 311 -7.81 15.78 -18.04
N PRO A 312 -8.73 15.95 -19.01
CA PRO A 312 -9.67 14.87 -19.32
C PRO A 312 -8.96 13.62 -19.86
N PRO A 313 -9.42 12.40 -19.51
CA PRO A 313 -8.75 11.14 -19.84
C PRO A 313 -8.48 10.91 -21.33
N TRP A 314 -9.32 11.47 -22.24
CA TRP A 314 -9.10 11.35 -23.69
C TRP A 314 -7.78 11.99 -24.17
N VAL A 315 -7.22 12.93 -23.39
CA VAL A 315 -5.90 13.52 -23.71
C VAL A 315 -4.80 12.45 -23.69
N LEU A 316 -4.94 11.46 -22.80
CA LEU A 316 -3.96 10.37 -22.59
C LEU A 316 -4.29 9.10 -23.41
N GLU A 317 -5.34 9.11 -24.24
CA GLU A 317 -5.64 7.99 -25.13
C GLU A 317 -4.45 7.70 -26.05
N GLY A 318 -4.02 6.45 -26.14
CA GLY A 318 -2.82 6.05 -26.88
C GLY A 318 -1.51 6.31 -26.15
N GLY A 319 -1.56 6.84 -24.91
CA GLY A 319 -0.40 7.08 -24.04
C GLY A 319 0.23 8.47 -24.20
N TYR A 320 1.36 8.67 -23.50
CA TYR A 320 1.99 9.99 -23.39
C TYR A 320 2.49 10.56 -24.71
N GLU A 321 3.00 9.76 -25.64
CA GLU A 321 3.47 10.29 -26.93
C GLU A 321 2.30 10.89 -27.73
N GLU A 322 1.13 10.28 -27.70
CA GLU A 322 -0.08 10.84 -28.32
C GLU A 322 -0.59 12.07 -27.53
N ALA A 323 -0.52 12.05 -26.21
CA ALA A 323 -0.83 13.20 -25.38
C ALA A 323 0.06 14.40 -25.72
N PHE A 324 1.37 14.19 -25.87
CA PHE A 324 2.30 15.28 -26.22
C PHE A 324 2.02 15.87 -27.62
N LYS A 325 1.54 15.07 -28.59
CA LYS A 325 1.07 15.60 -29.89
C LYS A 325 -0.16 16.51 -29.70
N ARG A 326 -1.15 16.05 -28.91
CA ARG A 326 -2.36 16.81 -28.59
C ARG A 326 -2.03 18.12 -27.87
N LEU A 327 -1.08 18.07 -26.93
CA LEU A 327 -0.64 19.24 -26.17
C LEU A 327 0.16 20.25 -26.99
N ARG A 328 0.70 19.88 -28.15
CA ARG A 328 1.36 20.81 -29.10
C ARG A 328 0.39 21.46 -30.09
N ASP A 329 -0.79 20.85 -30.32
CA ASP A 329 -1.77 21.37 -31.27
C ASP A 329 -2.59 22.50 -30.62
N PRO A 330 -2.53 23.75 -31.15
CA PRO A 330 -3.21 24.90 -30.56
C PRO A 330 -4.74 24.75 -30.49
N ALA A 331 -5.36 24.08 -31.47
CA ALA A 331 -6.80 23.88 -31.50
C ALA A 331 -7.24 22.85 -30.45
N ILE A 332 -6.46 21.78 -30.26
CA ILE A 332 -6.69 20.77 -29.23
C ILE A 332 -6.42 21.36 -27.84
N ARG A 333 -5.34 22.13 -27.65
CA ARG A 333 -5.06 22.84 -26.38
C ARG A 333 -6.23 23.70 -25.93
N LYS A 334 -6.83 24.44 -26.83
CA LYS A 334 -8.03 25.27 -26.53
C LYS A 334 -9.18 24.41 -25.98
N LYS A 335 -9.40 23.22 -26.55
CA LYS A 335 -10.43 22.29 -26.08
C LYS A 335 -10.07 21.72 -24.69
N ILE A 336 -8.82 21.35 -24.48
CA ILE A 336 -8.33 20.85 -23.17
C ILE A 336 -8.52 21.94 -22.11
N ALA A 337 -8.06 23.15 -22.37
CA ALA A 337 -8.18 24.29 -21.45
C ALA A 337 -9.65 24.59 -21.09
N ALA A 338 -10.56 24.53 -22.06
CA ALA A 338 -11.98 24.67 -21.81
C ALA A 338 -12.52 23.53 -20.92
N ALA A 339 -12.12 22.28 -21.17
CA ALA A 339 -12.54 21.13 -20.40
C ALA A 339 -12.04 21.19 -18.94
N ILE A 340 -10.79 21.61 -18.71
CA ILE A 340 -10.24 21.80 -17.36
C ILE A 340 -11.06 22.82 -16.55
N ARG A 341 -11.51 23.92 -17.19
CA ARG A 341 -12.27 24.99 -16.53
C ARG A 341 -13.76 24.69 -16.36
N THR A 342 -14.27 23.62 -16.99
CA THR A 342 -15.70 23.31 -16.99
C THR A 342 -16.01 22.13 -16.07
N PRO A 343 -16.94 22.28 -15.10
CA PRO A 343 -17.39 21.14 -14.30
C PRO A 343 -17.93 20.01 -15.18
N SER A 344 -17.54 18.76 -14.88
CA SER A 344 -17.95 17.58 -15.63
C SER A 344 -18.42 16.47 -14.68
N ARG A 345 -19.35 15.64 -15.17
CA ARG A 345 -19.69 14.36 -14.55
C ARG A 345 -19.10 13.17 -15.30
N GLU A 346 -18.46 13.41 -16.45
CA GLU A 346 -17.91 12.35 -17.30
C GLU A 346 -16.53 11.87 -16.82
N TRP A 347 -15.78 12.73 -16.14
CA TRP A 347 -14.44 12.44 -15.61
C TRP A 347 -14.18 13.26 -14.34
N GLU A 348 -13.17 12.85 -13.56
CA GLU A 348 -12.78 13.48 -12.32
C GLU A 348 -11.74 14.58 -12.57
N ASN A 349 -12.19 15.83 -12.42
CA ASN A 349 -11.37 17.01 -12.65
C ASN A 349 -10.69 17.45 -11.33
N LEU A 350 -9.45 17.02 -11.13
CA LEU A 350 -8.72 17.31 -9.88
C LEU A 350 -8.34 18.80 -9.75
N TYR A 351 -8.20 19.53 -10.85
CA TYR A 351 -8.00 20.99 -10.80
C TYR A 351 -9.19 21.69 -10.14
N LEU A 352 -10.40 21.35 -10.56
CA LEU A 352 -11.62 21.92 -9.97
C LEU A 352 -11.89 21.33 -8.57
N ALA A 353 -11.55 20.07 -8.32
CA ALA A 353 -11.71 19.47 -7.00
C ALA A 353 -10.82 20.15 -5.95
N ALA A 354 -9.63 20.57 -6.29
CA ALA A 354 -8.78 21.37 -5.41
C ALA A 354 -9.31 22.79 -5.19
N GLY A 355 -10.08 23.32 -6.14
CA GLY A 355 -10.76 24.62 -6.04
C GLY A 355 -9.93 25.83 -6.47
N SER A 356 -8.61 25.79 -6.33
CA SER A 356 -7.73 26.86 -6.82
C SER A 356 -6.31 26.35 -7.12
N PRO A 357 -5.54 27.03 -8.00
CA PRO A 357 -4.16 26.64 -8.32
C PRO A 357 -3.19 26.80 -7.14
N GLU A 358 -3.52 27.55 -6.09
CA GLU A 358 -2.77 27.62 -4.83
C GLU A 358 -2.83 26.30 -4.04
N ARG A 359 -3.85 25.48 -4.30
CA ARG A 359 -4.07 24.20 -3.62
C ARG A 359 -3.52 22.99 -4.38
N LEU A 360 -2.70 23.22 -5.41
CA LEU A 360 -1.93 22.20 -6.12
C LEU A 360 -0.45 22.45 -5.84
N LEU A 361 0.21 21.52 -5.14
CA LEU A 361 1.64 21.61 -4.79
C LEU A 361 2.43 20.66 -5.69
N LEU A 362 3.36 21.20 -6.49
CA LEU A 362 4.22 20.42 -7.40
C LEU A 362 5.34 19.77 -6.60
N VAL A 363 5.47 18.45 -6.66
CA VAL A 363 6.39 17.70 -5.79
C VAL A 363 7.44 16.90 -6.53
N GLU A 364 7.20 16.52 -7.80
CA GLU A 364 8.13 15.67 -8.54
C GLU A 364 8.20 16.08 -10.01
N PHE A 365 9.42 16.18 -10.51
CA PHE A 365 9.74 16.42 -11.91
C PHE A 365 10.83 15.45 -12.38
N LYS A 366 10.67 14.94 -13.60
CA LYS A 366 11.66 14.12 -14.28
C LYS A 366 12.80 14.97 -14.85
N SER A 367 12.47 16.15 -15.39
CA SER A 367 13.41 17.08 -15.99
C SER A 367 14.15 17.90 -14.93
N ASP A 368 15.48 17.84 -14.91
CA ASP A 368 16.29 18.64 -13.97
C ASP A 368 16.04 20.14 -14.11
N ALA A 369 15.74 20.62 -15.32
CA ALA A 369 15.42 22.02 -15.57
C ALA A 369 14.15 22.50 -14.85
N LEU A 370 13.19 21.59 -14.59
CA LEU A 370 11.94 21.92 -13.93
C LEU A 370 11.97 21.67 -12.42
N LYS A 371 12.98 20.99 -11.88
CA LYS A 371 13.11 20.71 -10.44
C LYS A 371 13.15 21.98 -9.57
N LEU A 372 13.52 23.12 -10.13
CA LEU A 372 13.43 24.42 -9.46
C LEU A 372 11.99 24.83 -9.07
N LEU A 373 10.99 24.17 -9.66
CA LEU A 373 9.57 24.36 -9.33
C LEU A 373 9.07 23.40 -8.24
N THR A 374 9.88 22.42 -7.82
CA THR A 374 9.54 21.49 -6.73
C THR A 374 9.27 22.27 -5.43
N GLY A 375 8.17 21.92 -4.75
CA GLY A 375 7.72 22.61 -3.54
C GLY A 375 6.97 23.92 -3.79
N LYS A 376 6.74 24.32 -5.05
CA LYS A 376 5.91 25.48 -5.40
C LYS A 376 4.47 25.06 -5.68
N THR A 377 3.53 25.94 -5.37
CA THR A 377 2.16 25.75 -5.85
C THR A 377 2.07 26.02 -7.36
N LEU A 378 1.07 25.44 -8.01
CA LEU A 378 0.80 25.69 -9.43
C LEU A 378 0.63 27.19 -9.71
N ALA A 379 -0.05 27.91 -8.81
CA ALA A 379 -0.18 29.37 -8.91
C ALA A 379 1.15 30.11 -8.87
N ALA A 380 2.08 29.68 -7.99
CA ALA A 380 3.42 30.28 -7.91
C ALA A 380 4.25 29.95 -9.16
N ALA A 381 4.17 28.73 -9.66
CA ALA A 381 4.82 28.33 -10.90
C ALA A 381 4.30 29.12 -12.10
N ALA A 382 2.99 29.26 -12.24
CA ALA A 382 2.33 30.03 -13.30
C ALA A 382 2.76 31.50 -13.28
N ARG A 383 2.74 32.16 -12.11
CA ARG A 383 3.24 33.54 -11.96
C ARG A 383 4.71 33.70 -12.34
N GLN A 384 5.57 32.77 -11.90
CA GLN A 384 7.01 32.79 -12.23
C GLN A 384 7.23 32.66 -13.74
N ARG A 385 6.37 31.93 -14.45
CA ARG A 385 6.44 31.70 -15.89
C ARG A 385 5.71 32.76 -16.71
N GLY A 386 4.90 33.63 -16.07
CA GLY A 386 4.06 34.59 -16.77
C GLY A 386 2.93 33.92 -17.56
N GLU A 387 2.44 32.78 -17.10
CA GLU A 387 1.45 31.95 -17.79
C GLU A 387 0.13 31.88 -17.01
N ASP A 388 -0.96 31.54 -17.71
CA ASP A 388 -2.22 31.13 -17.08
C ASP A 388 -2.02 29.75 -16.38
N PRO A 389 -2.59 29.51 -15.20
CA PRO A 389 -2.43 28.23 -14.48
C PRO A 389 -2.83 26.99 -15.29
N VAL A 390 -3.89 27.06 -16.12
CA VAL A 390 -4.33 25.93 -16.96
C VAL A 390 -3.35 25.69 -18.11
N ASP A 391 -2.79 26.75 -18.69
CA ASP A 391 -1.72 26.62 -19.69
C ASP A 391 -0.46 26.05 -19.06
N THR A 392 -0.14 26.45 -17.82
CA THR A 392 0.98 25.92 -17.04
C THR A 392 0.84 24.42 -16.81
N ILE A 393 -0.35 23.88 -16.51
CA ILE A 393 -0.59 22.42 -16.41
C ILE A 393 -0.12 21.73 -17.70
N MET A 394 -0.63 22.19 -18.83
CA MET A 394 -0.31 21.58 -20.12
C MET A 394 1.18 21.72 -20.51
N ASN A 395 1.77 22.87 -20.22
CA ASN A 395 3.19 23.14 -20.51
C ASN A 395 4.10 22.27 -19.65
N LEU A 396 3.86 22.18 -18.33
CA LEU A 396 4.66 21.38 -17.43
C LEU A 396 4.64 19.89 -17.79
N VAL A 397 3.47 19.31 -18.09
CA VAL A 397 3.36 17.92 -18.52
C VAL A 397 4.09 17.67 -19.84
N LEU A 398 3.99 18.63 -20.79
CA LEU A 398 4.66 18.53 -22.09
C LEU A 398 6.19 18.66 -21.99
N GLU A 399 6.68 19.62 -21.21
CA GLU A 399 8.10 19.91 -21.04
C GLU A 399 8.81 18.86 -20.19
N ASP A 400 8.16 18.41 -19.13
CA ASP A 400 8.71 17.38 -18.23
C ASP A 400 8.66 15.97 -18.85
N ARG A 401 7.80 15.77 -19.84
CA ARG A 401 7.53 14.46 -20.46
C ARG A 401 7.20 13.39 -19.42
N SER A 402 6.47 13.78 -18.37
CA SER A 402 6.01 12.92 -17.28
C SER A 402 4.63 13.33 -16.79
N ARG A 403 4.16 12.65 -15.74
CA ARG A 403 2.93 13.00 -15.04
C ARG A 403 3.02 14.33 -14.27
N VAL A 404 4.22 14.73 -13.85
CA VAL A 404 4.50 15.80 -12.86
C VAL A 404 3.80 15.52 -11.52
N GLY A 405 4.53 14.96 -10.55
CA GLY A 405 3.97 14.62 -9.23
C GLY A 405 3.38 15.85 -8.54
N THR A 406 2.14 15.73 -8.06
CA THR A 406 1.37 16.86 -7.51
C THR A 406 0.54 16.44 -6.31
N VAL A 407 0.56 17.25 -5.24
CA VAL A 407 -0.34 17.13 -4.09
C VAL A 407 -1.54 18.04 -4.29
N TYR A 408 -2.74 17.51 -4.02
CA TYR A 408 -4.02 18.21 -4.15
C TYR A 408 -4.69 18.36 -2.79
N PHE A 409 -4.84 19.59 -2.31
CA PHE A 409 -5.54 19.90 -1.05
C PHE A 409 -7.06 19.94 -1.30
N MET A 410 -7.70 18.77 -1.28
CA MET A 410 -9.09 18.59 -1.69
C MET A 410 -9.96 17.77 -0.73
N MET A 411 -9.42 17.40 0.44
CA MET A 411 -10.11 16.55 1.41
C MET A 411 -10.50 17.33 2.67
N SER A 412 -11.46 16.77 3.44
CA SER A 412 -11.97 17.33 4.69
C SER A 412 -11.42 16.58 5.89
N GLU A 413 -10.89 17.31 6.87
CA GLU A 413 -10.49 16.73 8.18
C GLU A 413 -11.69 16.12 8.92
N GLU A 414 -12.88 16.73 8.81
CA GLU A 414 -14.10 16.17 9.39
C GLU A 414 -14.46 14.80 8.81
N ASN A 415 -14.34 14.64 7.47
CA ASN A 415 -14.56 13.35 6.83
C ASN A 415 -13.49 12.33 7.24
N LEU A 416 -12.23 12.74 7.38
CA LEU A 416 -11.18 11.87 7.91
C LEU A 416 -11.54 11.34 9.31
N LEU A 417 -12.02 12.22 10.21
CA LEU A 417 -12.46 11.83 11.55
C LEU A 417 -13.66 10.88 11.54
N GLN A 418 -14.61 11.08 10.62
CA GLN A 418 -15.72 10.14 10.44
C GLN A 418 -15.20 8.75 10.02
N GLN A 419 -14.31 8.69 9.04
CA GLN A 419 -13.74 7.44 8.51
C GLN A 419 -12.84 6.73 9.54
N ILE A 420 -12.03 7.47 10.27
CA ILE A 420 -11.16 6.95 11.33
C ILE A 420 -11.95 6.21 12.43
N ARG A 421 -13.21 6.56 12.66
CA ARG A 421 -14.07 5.89 13.65
C ARG A 421 -14.72 4.61 13.13
N LEU A 422 -14.61 4.28 11.85
CA LEU A 422 -15.26 3.11 11.26
C LEU A 422 -14.43 1.85 11.50
N PRO A 423 -14.96 0.81 12.16
CA PRO A 423 -14.18 -0.38 12.55
C PRO A 423 -13.74 -1.26 11.37
N TRP A 424 -14.29 -1.03 10.19
CA TRP A 424 -13.98 -1.76 8.96
C TRP A 424 -13.01 -1.02 8.03
N VAL A 425 -12.47 0.11 8.45
CA VAL A 425 -11.47 0.90 7.71
C VAL A 425 -10.08 0.62 8.29
N SER A 426 -9.15 0.19 7.45
CA SER A 426 -7.72 0.01 7.73
C SER A 426 -6.90 1.21 7.24
N PHE A 427 -5.57 1.10 7.22
CA PHE A 427 -4.71 2.20 6.80
C PHE A 427 -3.74 1.77 5.70
N GLY A 428 -3.59 2.64 4.70
CA GLY A 428 -2.57 2.58 3.65
C GLY A 428 -1.80 3.89 3.57
N SER A 429 -0.53 3.88 3.16
CA SER A 429 0.22 5.13 2.99
C SER A 429 -0.11 5.84 1.69
N ASP A 430 -0.53 5.10 0.68
CA ASP A 430 -0.70 5.59 -0.70
C ASP A 430 0.55 6.36 -1.17
N ALA A 431 1.73 5.86 -0.79
CA ALA A 431 3.03 6.46 -1.06
C ALA A 431 4.13 5.41 -1.17
N ALA A 432 5.24 5.79 -1.79
CA ALA A 432 6.46 4.99 -1.79
C ALA A 432 7.22 5.14 -0.47
N SER A 433 7.87 4.09 -0.02
CA SER A 433 8.83 4.16 1.08
C SER A 433 10.15 4.72 0.58
N MET A 434 10.63 5.76 1.23
CA MET A 434 11.82 6.51 0.85
C MET A 434 12.72 6.76 2.06
N ALA A 435 13.99 7.08 1.80
CA ALA A 435 14.91 7.62 2.78
C ALA A 435 15.16 9.12 2.51
N PRO A 436 15.48 9.97 3.51
CA PRO A 436 15.83 11.38 3.31
C PRO A 436 17.27 11.53 2.78
N GLU A 437 17.60 10.78 1.76
CA GLU A 437 18.92 10.72 1.09
C GLU A 437 18.74 10.49 -0.42
N PRO A 438 19.75 10.86 -1.25
CA PRO A 438 19.66 10.62 -2.69
C PRO A 438 19.51 9.13 -3.03
N PRO A 439 18.74 8.80 -4.10
CA PRO A 439 18.15 9.72 -5.08
C PRO A 439 16.82 10.36 -4.65
N PHE A 440 16.20 9.92 -3.53
CA PHE A 440 14.84 10.29 -3.14
C PHE A 440 14.68 11.79 -2.83
N THR A 441 15.73 12.46 -2.35
CA THR A 441 15.70 13.90 -2.03
C THR A 441 15.81 14.82 -3.25
N LYS A 442 15.93 14.27 -4.47
CA LYS A 442 15.86 15.05 -5.70
C LYS A 442 14.46 15.56 -6.04
N SER A 443 13.45 14.95 -5.45
CA SER A 443 12.05 15.35 -5.51
C SER A 443 11.54 15.66 -4.12
N SER A 444 10.42 16.35 -3.99
CA SER A 444 9.64 16.43 -2.76
C SER A 444 8.72 15.20 -2.67
N ALA A 445 7.92 15.11 -1.62
CA ALA A 445 6.97 14.02 -1.44
C ALA A 445 5.72 14.50 -0.69
N HIS A 446 4.67 13.69 -0.73
CA HIS A 446 3.58 13.85 0.23
C HIS A 446 4.05 13.34 1.62
N PRO A 447 3.79 14.07 2.72
CA PRO A 447 4.27 13.68 4.06
C PRO A 447 3.76 12.30 4.53
N ARG A 448 2.69 11.76 3.93
CA ARG A 448 2.18 10.41 4.23
C ARG A 448 3.20 9.29 3.96
N ALA A 449 4.21 9.53 3.12
CA ALA A 449 5.32 8.60 2.89
C ALA A 449 6.16 8.33 4.14
N TYR A 450 6.27 9.31 5.02
CA TYR A 450 7.10 9.24 6.21
C TYR A 450 6.32 9.21 7.53
N GLY A 451 5.02 9.59 7.52
CA GLY A 451 4.29 9.86 8.75
C GLY A 451 2.96 9.16 8.93
N ASN A 452 2.40 8.50 7.91
CA ASN A 452 1.01 8.04 7.92
C ASN A 452 0.63 7.20 9.16
N PHE A 453 1.41 6.18 9.48
CA PHE A 453 1.14 5.23 10.57
C PHE A 453 1.44 5.85 11.94
N ALA A 454 2.53 6.61 12.04
CA ALA A 454 2.87 7.33 13.25
C ALA A 454 1.83 8.41 13.58
N ARG A 455 1.27 9.10 12.56
CA ARG A 455 0.21 10.09 12.72
C ARG A 455 -1.08 9.48 13.24
N VAL A 456 -1.45 8.27 12.82
CA VAL A 456 -2.61 7.56 13.39
C VAL A 456 -2.45 7.41 14.90
N LEU A 457 -1.28 6.98 15.37
CA LEU A 457 -1.00 6.74 16.79
C LEU A 457 -0.77 8.04 17.58
N GLY A 458 -0.09 9.01 17.00
CA GLY A 458 0.19 10.30 17.63
C GLY A 458 -1.05 11.19 17.66
N LYS A 459 -1.49 11.64 16.48
CA LYS A 459 -2.60 12.61 16.37
C LYS A 459 -3.93 11.99 16.80
N TYR A 460 -4.36 10.88 16.15
CA TYR A 460 -5.74 10.41 16.32
C TYR A 460 -5.98 9.52 17.54
N VAL A 461 -4.94 8.87 18.07
CA VAL A 461 -5.04 8.13 19.34
C VAL A 461 -4.71 9.04 20.53
N ARG A 462 -3.48 9.56 20.59
CA ARG A 462 -3.00 10.28 21.78
C ARG A 462 -3.62 11.67 21.94
N GLU A 463 -3.64 12.48 20.87
CA GLU A 463 -4.04 13.90 20.96
C GLU A 463 -5.54 14.07 20.83
N GLU A 464 -6.16 13.58 19.74
CA GLU A 464 -7.58 13.74 19.44
C GLU A 464 -8.49 12.68 20.09
N LYS A 465 -7.92 11.56 20.58
CA LYS A 465 -8.67 10.45 21.20
C LYS A 465 -9.83 9.94 20.33
N ALA A 466 -9.64 9.97 19.01
CA ALA A 466 -10.62 9.50 18.05
C ALA A 466 -10.71 7.96 18.01
N LEU A 467 -9.63 7.27 18.41
CA LEU A 467 -9.49 5.82 18.55
C LEU A 467 -8.86 5.48 19.90
N THR A 468 -9.11 4.26 20.40
CA THR A 468 -8.25 3.67 21.43
C THR A 468 -6.95 3.15 20.80
N LEU A 469 -5.90 3.00 21.60
CA LEU A 469 -4.65 2.43 21.11
C LEU A 469 -4.83 0.98 20.60
N ALA A 470 -5.65 0.20 21.28
CA ALA A 470 -5.96 -1.17 20.87
C ALA A 470 -6.70 -1.24 19.52
N ASP A 471 -7.71 -0.37 19.30
CA ASP A 471 -8.40 -0.26 18.00
C ASP A 471 -7.45 0.15 16.88
N ALA A 472 -6.60 1.14 17.13
CA ALA A 472 -5.62 1.59 16.15
C ALA A 472 -4.66 0.46 15.76
N ILE A 473 -4.07 -0.25 16.74
CA ILE A 473 -3.19 -1.40 16.48
C ILE A 473 -3.91 -2.50 15.70
N HIS A 474 -5.14 -2.84 16.07
CA HIS A 474 -5.95 -3.80 15.32
C HIS A 474 -6.10 -3.39 13.85
N ARG A 475 -6.43 -2.13 13.60
CA ARG A 475 -6.66 -1.61 12.24
C ARG A 475 -5.39 -1.40 11.44
N LEU A 476 -4.25 -1.30 12.12
CA LEU A 476 -2.92 -1.26 11.52
C LEU A 476 -2.35 -2.67 11.26
N SER A 477 -2.88 -3.73 11.89
CA SER A 477 -2.29 -5.08 11.83
C SER A 477 -3.32 -6.20 11.65
N GLY A 478 -4.12 -6.51 12.66
CA GLY A 478 -5.05 -7.65 12.67
C GLY A 478 -6.16 -7.54 11.63
N LEU A 479 -6.76 -6.36 11.45
CA LEU A 479 -7.81 -6.13 10.46
C LEU A 479 -7.29 -6.32 9.01
N PRO A 480 -6.23 -5.65 8.55
CA PRO A 480 -5.70 -5.88 7.21
C PRO A 480 -5.22 -7.32 6.99
N ALA A 481 -4.59 -7.96 7.97
CA ALA A 481 -4.21 -9.37 7.87
C ALA A 481 -5.43 -10.29 7.67
N THR A 482 -6.54 -10.01 8.39
CA THR A 482 -7.81 -10.74 8.27
C THR A 482 -8.47 -10.46 6.91
N ASN A 483 -8.52 -9.20 6.47
CA ASN A 483 -9.09 -8.81 5.18
C ASN A 483 -8.35 -9.47 4.01
N LEU A 484 -7.03 -9.52 4.07
CA LEU A 484 -6.17 -10.12 3.04
C LEU A 484 -5.99 -11.64 3.20
N GLU A 485 -6.49 -12.22 4.31
CA GLU A 485 -6.29 -13.63 4.66
C GLU A 485 -4.79 -14.01 4.68
N LEU A 486 -3.93 -13.15 5.26
CA LEU A 486 -2.50 -13.41 5.40
C LEU A 486 -2.25 -14.46 6.48
N ASP A 487 -1.75 -15.61 6.09
CA ASP A 487 -1.55 -16.73 7.02
C ASP A 487 -0.44 -16.42 8.03
N GLY A 488 -0.78 -16.52 9.31
CA GLY A 488 0.16 -16.41 10.43
C GLY A 488 0.71 -15.00 10.69
N ARG A 489 0.04 -13.93 10.24
CA ARG A 489 0.49 -12.55 10.44
C ARG A 489 -0.60 -11.65 11.04
N GLY A 490 -0.22 -10.47 11.50
CA GLY A 490 -1.11 -9.44 12.05
C GLY A 490 -1.51 -9.63 13.52
N PHE A 491 -1.02 -10.71 14.16
CA PHE A 491 -1.32 -11.00 15.57
C PHE A 491 -0.08 -11.49 16.33
N LEU A 492 0.02 -11.12 17.61
CA LEU A 492 1.04 -11.66 18.52
C LEU A 492 0.50 -12.90 19.25
N LYS A 493 0.56 -14.05 18.60
CA LYS A 493 0.12 -15.35 19.17
C LYS A 493 1.15 -16.43 18.86
N PRO A 494 1.31 -17.44 19.75
CA PRO A 494 2.22 -18.57 19.48
C PRO A 494 1.92 -19.22 18.12
N GLY A 495 3.00 -19.49 17.35
CA GLY A 495 2.93 -20.03 15.99
C GLY A 495 2.82 -18.98 14.88
N MET A 496 2.48 -17.73 15.17
CA MET A 496 2.48 -16.64 14.18
C MET A 496 3.91 -16.22 13.82
N PHE A 497 4.11 -15.64 12.66
CA PHE A 497 5.39 -15.03 12.29
C PHE A 497 5.73 -13.89 13.25
N ALA A 498 7.00 -13.78 13.58
CA ALA A 498 7.47 -12.75 14.49
C ALA A 498 7.74 -11.44 13.74
N ASP A 499 6.66 -10.81 13.28
CA ASP A 499 6.62 -9.42 12.82
C ASP A 499 6.13 -8.59 14.00
N VAL A 500 7.04 -7.82 14.61
CA VAL A 500 6.79 -7.14 15.89
C VAL A 500 7.29 -5.71 15.82
N VAL A 501 6.51 -4.78 16.36
CA VAL A 501 6.91 -3.40 16.58
C VAL A 501 6.89 -3.07 18.08
N VAL A 502 7.94 -2.41 18.54
CA VAL A 502 8.08 -1.84 19.90
C VAL A 502 8.15 -0.33 19.77
N PHE A 503 7.22 0.39 20.37
CA PHE A 503 7.13 1.83 20.24
C PHE A 503 6.68 2.50 21.54
N ASP A 504 7.01 3.78 21.68
CA ASP A 504 6.56 4.61 22.78
C ASP A 504 5.24 5.32 22.41
N PRO A 505 4.10 4.93 23.02
CA PRO A 505 2.81 5.56 22.73
C PRO A 505 2.73 7.02 23.20
N ALA A 506 3.62 7.45 24.12
CA ALA A 506 3.65 8.82 24.61
C ALA A 506 4.37 9.79 23.65
N THR A 507 5.30 9.28 22.84
CA THR A 507 6.15 10.12 21.97
C THR A 507 6.00 9.88 20.49
N ILE A 508 5.36 8.76 20.07
CA ILE A 508 5.18 8.45 18.65
C ILE A 508 4.46 9.58 17.91
N ALA A 509 5.07 10.06 16.82
CA ALA A 509 4.53 11.15 16.01
C ALA A 509 5.14 11.18 14.62
N ASP A 510 4.38 11.72 13.66
CA ASP A 510 4.89 12.19 12.37
C ASP A 510 5.68 13.49 12.55
N ARG A 511 6.69 13.69 11.71
CA ARG A 511 7.49 14.93 11.65
C ARG A 511 7.40 15.55 10.27
N ALA A 512 7.05 14.75 9.27
CA ALA A 512 6.95 15.19 7.89
C ALA A 512 5.80 16.20 7.72
N THR A 513 6.09 17.29 7.00
CA THR A 513 5.11 18.31 6.61
C THR A 513 5.09 18.44 5.07
N PHE A 514 4.15 19.19 4.51
CA PHE A 514 4.10 19.42 3.06
C PHE A 514 5.29 20.28 2.58
N GLU A 515 5.83 21.14 3.45
CA GLU A 515 6.98 21.99 3.18
C GLU A 515 8.31 21.25 3.36
N ALA A 516 8.36 20.32 4.32
CA ALA A 516 9.55 19.54 4.68
C ALA A 516 9.18 18.06 4.87
N PRO A 517 8.90 17.31 3.78
CA PRO A 517 8.38 15.95 3.87
C PRO A 517 9.44 14.90 4.22
N HIS A 518 10.70 15.13 3.90
CA HIS A 518 11.79 14.16 4.10
C HIS A 518 12.27 14.12 5.56
N GLN A 519 11.36 13.76 6.47
CA GLN A 519 11.62 13.65 7.90
C GLN A 519 11.02 12.33 8.43
N TYR A 520 11.86 11.53 9.06
CA TYR A 520 11.41 10.30 9.70
C TYR A 520 10.43 10.57 10.84
N ALA A 521 9.46 9.68 11.01
CA ALA A 521 8.65 9.59 12.21
C ALA A 521 9.51 9.25 13.43
N VAL A 522 9.01 9.57 14.61
CA VAL A 522 9.66 9.29 15.90
C VAL A 522 8.80 8.36 16.75
N GLY A 523 9.39 7.75 17.78
CA GLY A 523 8.71 6.95 18.78
C GLY A 523 8.71 5.44 18.52
N VAL A 524 8.98 4.96 17.29
CA VAL A 524 9.25 3.53 17.04
C VAL A 524 10.70 3.23 17.41
N ARG A 525 10.88 2.27 18.33
CA ARG A 525 12.19 1.91 18.85
C ARG A 525 12.79 0.67 18.19
N ASP A 526 12.06 -0.44 18.20
CA ASP A 526 12.52 -1.70 17.60
C ASP A 526 11.47 -2.25 16.65
N VAL A 527 11.92 -2.84 15.54
CA VAL A 527 11.06 -3.57 14.59
C VAL A 527 11.73 -4.89 14.25
N LEU A 528 10.98 -5.96 14.37
CA LEU A 528 11.39 -7.29 13.93
C LEU A 528 10.50 -7.71 12.75
N VAL A 529 11.11 -8.29 11.73
CA VAL A 529 10.43 -8.87 10.58
C VAL A 529 10.88 -10.31 10.44
N ASN A 530 9.95 -11.25 10.40
CA ASN A 530 10.27 -12.69 10.37
C ASN A 530 11.29 -13.10 11.46
N GLY A 531 11.18 -12.53 12.65
CA GLY A 531 12.04 -12.80 13.80
C GLY A 531 13.39 -12.09 13.81
N MET A 532 13.79 -11.44 12.73
CA MET A 532 15.05 -10.69 12.64
C MET A 532 14.83 -9.22 12.97
N THR A 533 15.69 -8.65 13.80
CA THR A 533 15.66 -7.21 14.15
C THR A 533 16.12 -6.37 12.95
N VAL A 534 15.21 -5.56 12.41
CA VAL A 534 15.44 -4.64 11.29
C VAL A 534 15.70 -3.21 11.78
N LEU A 535 15.00 -2.79 12.84
CA LEU A 535 15.24 -1.52 13.53
C LEU A 535 15.61 -1.83 14.98
N ARG A 536 16.65 -1.21 15.51
CA ARG A 536 17.11 -1.33 16.90
C ARG A 536 17.39 0.05 17.48
N ASN A 537 16.74 0.40 18.57
CA ASN A 537 16.87 1.71 19.22
C ASN A 537 16.71 2.88 18.23
N GLY A 538 15.75 2.76 17.29
CA GLY A 538 15.50 3.77 16.26
C GLY A 538 16.46 3.73 15.06
N GLU A 539 17.48 2.84 15.04
CA GLU A 539 18.44 2.76 13.94
C GLU A 539 18.29 1.46 13.12
N HIS A 540 18.40 1.57 11.80
CA HIS A 540 18.27 0.45 10.89
C HIS A 540 19.52 -0.45 10.93
N THR A 541 19.32 -1.77 11.11
CA THR A 541 20.41 -2.74 11.27
C THR A 541 21.01 -3.22 9.95
N ASN A 542 20.49 -2.79 8.81
CA ASN A 542 20.73 -3.30 7.46
C ASN A 542 20.21 -4.73 7.20
N ALA A 543 19.51 -5.35 8.14
CA ALA A 543 18.84 -6.62 7.91
C ALA A 543 17.69 -6.47 6.90
N LYS A 544 17.56 -7.45 6.01
CA LYS A 544 16.55 -7.47 4.95
C LYS A 544 15.87 -8.84 4.89
N PRO A 545 15.16 -9.26 5.96
CA PRO A 545 14.54 -10.57 6.07
C PRO A 545 13.15 -10.66 5.42
N GLY A 546 12.72 -9.63 4.71
CA GLY A 546 11.40 -9.56 4.08
C GLY A 546 11.18 -10.67 3.06
N ARG A 547 9.95 -11.10 2.94
CA ARG A 547 9.52 -12.20 2.08
C ARG A 547 8.40 -11.77 1.14
N ALA A 548 8.37 -12.38 -0.04
CA ALA A 548 7.25 -12.28 -0.97
C ALA A 548 6.08 -13.14 -0.47
N LEU A 549 5.07 -12.52 0.09
CA LEU A 549 3.86 -13.19 0.52
C LEU A 549 2.98 -13.51 -0.69
N ARG A 550 2.29 -14.64 -0.64
CA ARG A 550 1.47 -15.13 -1.74
C ARG A 550 0.03 -15.34 -1.29
N GLY A 551 -0.91 -14.97 -2.15
CA GLY A 551 -2.33 -15.21 -1.95
C GLY A 551 -2.67 -16.71 -1.88
N ARG A 552 -3.80 -17.02 -1.28
CA ARG A 552 -4.25 -18.41 -1.05
C ARG A 552 -4.60 -19.19 -2.32
N GLY A 553 -4.69 -18.52 -3.47
CA GLY A 553 -4.87 -19.13 -4.79
C GLY A 553 -3.62 -19.81 -5.34
N ARG A 554 -2.46 -19.61 -4.68
CA ARG A 554 -1.19 -20.16 -5.13
C ARG A 554 -1.26 -21.69 -5.25
N VAL A 555 -1.02 -22.18 -6.45
CA VAL A 555 -0.82 -23.61 -6.70
C VAL A 555 0.67 -23.92 -6.51
N ALA A 556 0.99 -24.81 -5.56
CA ALA A 556 2.36 -25.27 -5.40
C ALA A 556 2.84 -25.90 -6.71
N THR A 557 3.80 -25.27 -7.37
CA THR A 557 4.50 -25.93 -8.49
C THR A 557 5.12 -27.22 -7.93
N ARG A 558 4.69 -28.37 -8.44
CA ARG A 558 5.41 -29.63 -8.17
C ARG A 558 6.83 -29.39 -8.66
N SER A 559 7.78 -29.26 -7.71
CA SER A 559 9.19 -29.30 -8.06
C SER A 559 9.40 -30.55 -8.92
N ALA A 560 9.90 -30.38 -10.13
CA ALA A 560 10.36 -31.50 -10.91
C ALA A 560 11.34 -32.28 -10.00
N ARG A 561 10.97 -33.50 -9.60
CA ARG A 561 11.91 -34.39 -8.95
C ARG A 561 13.08 -34.54 -9.93
N PRO A 562 14.33 -34.38 -9.49
CA PRO A 562 15.44 -34.76 -10.33
C PRO A 562 15.20 -36.22 -10.75
N VAL A 563 15.17 -36.44 -12.06
CA VAL A 563 15.17 -37.80 -12.63
C VAL A 563 16.46 -38.45 -12.16
N PRO A 564 16.42 -39.69 -11.60
CA PRO A 564 17.58 -40.37 -11.04
C PRO A 564 18.69 -40.66 -12.07
#